data_8cbec839b4e123e05cd8d3a5fe98fd30
#
_entry.id   8cbec839b4e123e05cd8d3a5fe98fd30
#
_cell.length_a   1.000
_cell.length_b   1.000
_cell.length_c   1.000
_cell.angle_alpha   90.00
_cell.angle_beta   90.00
_cell.angle_gamma   90.00
#
_symmetry.space_group_name_H-M   'P 1'
#
loop_
_entity.id
_entity.type
_entity.pdbx_description
1 polymer ?
#
loop_
_entity_poly.entity_id
_entity_poly.type
_entity_poly.pdbx_seq_one_letter_code
_entity_poly.pdbx_strand_id
1 'polypeptide(L)'
;LASGIAPVRQMLDSGVKVGLGVDGSASNDSGNMLNEARQTMLLQRVNSKASSMTAREALKVATRGGASVLNRDDIGVLAPGYAADITAFKRNNVDFSGSDWDPVASLVFCGPGKANYTIINGQIIVSEGQLTTIPMEKLVHEHNKLSHNLINLQT
;
A
#
# COMPACT_ATOMS: atom_id res chain seq x y z
N LEU A 1 8.08 3.25 -17.27
CA LEU A 1 8.05 1.95 -17.95
C LEU A 1 6.98 1.88 -19.05
N ALA A 2 5.90 2.64 -18.96
CA ALA A 2 4.82 2.69 -19.95
C ALA A 2 4.28 1.29 -20.37
N SER A 3 4.18 0.36 -19.42
CA SER A 3 3.76 -1.03 -19.67
C SER A 3 2.25 -1.18 -19.94
N GLY A 4 1.49 -0.06 -19.92
CA GLY A 4 0.05 -0.07 -20.09
C GLY A 4 -0.73 -0.24 -18.79
N ILE A 5 -2.04 -0.39 -18.90
CA ILE A 5 -2.95 -0.57 -17.75
C ILE A 5 -3.34 -2.04 -17.66
N ALA A 6 -2.98 -2.70 -16.55
CA ALA A 6 -3.42 -4.07 -16.28
C ALA A 6 -4.95 -4.13 -16.16
N PRO A 7 -5.65 -5.07 -16.84
CA PRO A 7 -7.10 -5.17 -16.82
C PRO A 7 -7.60 -5.87 -15.54
N VAL A 8 -7.29 -5.31 -14.37
CA VAL A 8 -7.54 -5.93 -13.05
C VAL A 8 -9.00 -6.30 -12.85
N ARG A 9 -9.94 -5.45 -13.30
CA ARG A 9 -11.38 -5.76 -13.18
C ARG A 9 -11.75 -7.03 -13.96
N GLN A 10 -11.29 -7.14 -15.19
CA GLN A 10 -11.56 -8.32 -16.03
C GLN A 10 -10.90 -9.58 -15.46
N MET A 11 -9.67 -9.46 -14.92
CA MET A 11 -8.99 -10.58 -14.26
C MET A 11 -9.80 -11.10 -13.07
N LEU A 12 -10.28 -10.19 -12.21
CA LEU A 12 -11.11 -10.54 -11.06
C LEU A 12 -12.44 -11.19 -11.48
N ASP A 13 -13.11 -10.64 -12.50
CA ASP A 13 -14.38 -11.18 -13.02
C ASP A 13 -14.19 -12.57 -13.65
N SER A 14 -13.01 -12.85 -14.17
CA SER A 14 -12.62 -14.16 -14.70
C SER A 14 -12.11 -15.14 -13.63
N GLY A 15 -12.14 -14.77 -12.35
CA GLY A 15 -11.70 -15.63 -11.25
C GLY A 15 -10.17 -15.76 -11.10
N VAL A 16 -9.40 -14.89 -11.77
CA VAL A 16 -7.93 -14.89 -11.63
C VAL A 16 -7.57 -14.36 -10.24
N LYS A 17 -6.64 -15.00 -9.57
CA LYS A 17 -6.05 -14.50 -8.32
C LYS A 17 -5.20 -13.28 -8.63
N VAL A 18 -5.55 -12.12 -8.05
CA VAL A 18 -4.85 -10.86 -8.25
C VAL A 18 -4.47 -10.27 -6.89
N GLY A 19 -3.21 -9.89 -6.75
CA GLY A 19 -2.67 -9.10 -5.64
C GLY A 19 -1.99 -7.86 -6.18
N LEU A 20 -1.71 -6.89 -5.31
CA LEU A 20 -0.93 -5.70 -5.63
C LEU A 20 0.49 -5.84 -5.11
N GLY A 21 1.43 -5.22 -5.81
CA GLY A 21 2.81 -5.03 -5.39
C GLY A 21 3.30 -3.65 -5.78
N VAL A 22 4.26 -3.12 -5.03
CA VAL A 22 4.84 -1.79 -5.29
C VAL A 22 5.91 -1.81 -6.37
N ASP A 23 6.30 -3.00 -6.87
CA ASP A 23 7.42 -3.20 -7.76
C ASP A 23 8.78 -2.86 -7.11
N GLY A 24 9.85 -2.94 -7.86
CA GLY A 24 11.19 -2.52 -7.41
C GLY A 24 11.35 -1.01 -7.37
N SER A 25 12.22 -0.51 -6.49
CA SER A 25 12.45 0.93 -6.31
C SER A 25 13.00 1.64 -7.57
N ALA A 26 13.56 0.90 -8.53
CA ALA A 26 13.96 1.44 -9.83
C ALA A 26 12.76 1.72 -10.77
N SER A 27 11.59 1.15 -10.47
CA SER A 27 10.38 1.25 -11.28
C SER A 27 9.26 2.04 -10.57
N ASN A 28 9.28 2.05 -9.24
CA ASN A 28 8.32 2.79 -8.40
C ASN A 28 9.03 3.33 -7.16
N ASP A 29 9.18 4.65 -7.09
CA ASP A 29 9.93 5.33 -6.05
C ASP A 29 9.23 5.34 -4.68
N SER A 30 7.88 5.26 -4.66
CA SER A 30 7.12 5.55 -3.44
C SER A 30 7.01 4.38 -2.46
N GLY A 31 7.05 3.13 -2.91
CA GLY A 31 6.89 1.94 -2.07
C GLY A 31 5.60 1.92 -1.23
N ASN A 32 4.54 2.64 -1.63
CA ASN A 32 3.33 2.87 -0.84
C ASN A 32 2.14 2.04 -1.35
N MET A 33 1.81 0.94 -0.65
CA MET A 33 0.71 0.04 -1.02
C MET A 33 -0.68 0.69 -1.05
N LEU A 34 -0.96 1.72 -0.25
CA LEU A 34 -2.24 2.43 -0.34
C LEU A 34 -2.33 3.27 -1.61
N ASN A 35 -1.21 3.84 -2.07
CA ASN A 35 -1.16 4.51 -3.36
C ASN A 35 -1.39 3.51 -4.50
N GLU A 36 -0.83 2.31 -4.42
CA GLU A 36 -1.09 1.25 -5.41
C GLU A 36 -2.57 0.84 -5.43
N ALA A 37 -3.20 0.69 -4.27
CA ALA A 37 -4.63 0.42 -4.16
C ALA A 37 -5.47 1.55 -4.77
N ARG A 38 -5.13 2.81 -4.48
CA ARG A 38 -5.77 3.99 -5.07
C ARG A 38 -5.59 4.02 -6.59
N GLN A 39 -4.37 3.84 -7.06
CA GLN A 39 -4.06 3.86 -8.49
C GLN A 39 -4.78 2.75 -9.24
N THR A 40 -4.79 1.54 -8.69
CA THR A 40 -5.56 0.41 -9.23
C THR A 40 -7.03 0.79 -9.39
N MET A 41 -7.67 1.31 -8.35
CA MET A 41 -9.05 1.75 -8.40
C MET A 41 -9.28 2.80 -9.49
N LEU A 42 -8.46 3.84 -9.53
CA LEU A 42 -8.63 4.95 -10.48
C LEU A 42 -8.41 4.50 -11.93
N LEU A 43 -7.39 3.70 -12.20
CA LEU A 43 -7.11 3.20 -13.54
C LEU A 43 -8.22 2.28 -14.07
N GLN A 44 -8.80 1.42 -13.23
CA GLN A 44 -9.93 0.59 -13.66
C GLN A 44 -11.18 1.46 -13.96
N ARG A 45 -11.42 2.53 -13.19
CA ARG A 45 -12.52 3.46 -13.45
C ARG A 45 -12.34 4.22 -14.74
N VAL A 46 -11.14 4.73 -15.00
CA VAL A 46 -10.82 5.46 -16.24
C VAL A 46 -10.90 4.53 -17.46
N ASN A 47 -10.40 3.30 -17.32
CA ASN A 47 -10.37 2.33 -18.43
C ASN A 47 -11.75 1.75 -18.77
N SER A 48 -12.76 1.89 -17.88
CA SER A 48 -14.10 1.30 -18.10
C SER A 48 -15.21 2.28 -17.68
N LYS A 49 -15.60 2.31 -16.41
CA LYS A 49 -16.65 3.19 -15.87
C LYS A 49 -16.41 3.48 -14.39
N ALA A 50 -17.02 4.55 -13.87
CA ALA A 50 -16.84 5.00 -12.49
C ALA A 50 -17.16 3.94 -11.41
N SER A 51 -18.01 2.97 -11.71
CA SER A 51 -18.37 1.87 -10.80
C SER A 51 -17.51 0.60 -10.98
N SER A 52 -16.50 0.59 -11.85
CA SER A 52 -15.71 -0.61 -12.16
C SER A 52 -14.93 -1.15 -10.97
N MET A 53 -14.54 -0.29 -10.02
CA MET A 53 -13.86 -0.71 -8.81
C MET A 53 -14.16 0.25 -7.67
N THR A 54 -14.55 -0.30 -6.53
CA THR A 54 -14.74 0.44 -5.27
C THR A 54 -13.44 0.51 -4.48
N ALA A 55 -13.35 1.45 -3.52
CA ALA A 55 -12.22 1.52 -2.59
C ALA A 55 -12.05 0.22 -1.79
N ARG A 56 -13.16 -0.40 -1.38
CA ARG A 56 -13.13 -1.69 -0.65
C ARG A 56 -12.60 -2.84 -1.49
N GLU A 57 -12.95 -2.90 -2.78
CA GLU A 57 -12.39 -3.91 -3.69
C GLU A 57 -10.90 -3.71 -3.88
N ALA A 58 -10.43 -2.47 -4.05
CA ALA A 58 -9.00 -2.16 -4.15
C ALA A 58 -8.23 -2.58 -2.89
N LEU A 59 -8.73 -2.28 -1.70
CA LEU A 59 -8.15 -2.74 -0.43
C LEU A 59 -8.18 -4.27 -0.31
N LYS A 60 -9.25 -4.92 -0.79
CA LYS A 60 -9.34 -6.38 -0.78
C LYS A 60 -8.30 -7.02 -1.70
N VAL A 61 -8.02 -6.43 -2.85
CA VAL A 61 -6.94 -6.88 -3.74
C VAL A 61 -5.57 -6.67 -3.10
N ALA A 62 -5.37 -5.53 -2.41
CA ALA A 62 -4.13 -5.23 -1.70
C ALA A 62 -3.86 -6.11 -0.46
N THR A 63 -4.87 -6.77 0.10
CA THR A 63 -4.77 -7.61 1.30
C THR A 63 -5.04 -9.08 0.99
N ARG A 64 -6.30 -9.50 0.94
CA ARG A 64 -6.72 -10.88 0.65
C ARG A 64 -6.27 -11.37 -0.72
N GLY A 65 -6.23 -10.47 -1.70
CA GLY A 65 -5.73 -10.76 -3.03
C GLY A 65 -4.26 -11.16 -2.98
N GLY A 66 -3.42 -10.39 -2.29
CA GLY A 66 -2.01 -10.71 -2.06
C GLY A 66 -1.83 -12.06 -1.36
N ALA A 67 -2.56 -12.32 -0.28
CA ALA A 67 -2.56 -13.60 0.42
C ALA A 67 -2.90 -14.77 -0.52
N SER A 68 -3.94 -14.60 -1.34
CA SER A 68 -4.37 -15.61 -2.31
C SER A 68 -3.31 -15.91 -3.37
N VAL A 69 -2.61 -14.89 -3.88
CA VAL A 69 -1.51 -15.05 -4.85
C VAL A 69 -0.34 -15.80 -4.22
N LEU A 70 -0.03 -15.52 -2.95
CA LEU A 70 1.02 -16.22 -2.19
C LEU A 70 0.59 -17.61 -1.72
N ASN A 71 -0.66 -18.01 -1.98
CA ASN A 71 -1.26 -19.26 -1.49
C ASN A 71 -1.16 -19.40 0.03
N ARG A 72 -1.41 -18.31 0.76
CA ARG A 72 -1.44 -18.23 2.22
C ARG A 72 -2.86 -18.00 2.72
N ASP A 73 -3.27 -18.72 3.74
CA ASP A 73 -4.60 -18.69 4.36
C ASP A 73 -4.57 -18.13 5.79
N ASP A 74 -3.38 -17.74 6.27
CA ASP A 74 -3.12 -17.23 7.62
C ASP A 74 -2.87 -15.71 7.66
N ILE A 75 -2.94 -15.00 6.54
CA ILE A 75 -2.71 -13.55 6.40
C ILE A 75 -3.82 -12.86 5.58
N GLY A 76 -3.78 -11.53 5.51
CA GLY A 76 -4.67 -10.71 4.69
C GLY A 76 -6.03 -10.41 5.33
N VAL A 77 -6.28 -10.90 6.55
CA VAL A 77 -7.52 -10.69 7.32
C VAL A 77 -7.17 -10.51 8.80
N LEU A 78 -7.91 -9.64 9.49
CA LEU A 78 -7.87 -9.56 10.96
C LEU A 78 -8.89 -10.54 11.52
N ALA A 79 -8.43 -11.72 11.92
CA ALA A 79 -9.27 -12.76 12.50
C ALA A 79 -8.48 -13.61 13.52
N PRO A 80 -9.13 -14.23 14.51
CA PRO A 80 -8.47 -15.19 15.40
C PRO A 80 -7.81 -16.33 14.63
N GLY A 81 -6.59 -16.68 14.98
CA GLY A 81 -5.80 -17.72 14.32
C GLY A 81 -4.98 -17.24 13.12
N TYR A 82 -5.14 -15.98 12.69
CA TYR A 82 -4.33 -15.37 11.64
C TYR A 82 -3.08 -14.71 12.23
N ALA A 83 -2.06 -14.51 11.39
CA ALA A 83 -0.90 -13.72 11.75
C ALA A 83 -1.34 -12.29 12.11
N ALA A 84 -0.73 -11.74 13.16
CA ALA A 84 -1.03 -10.38 13.59
C ALA A 84 -0.27 -9.35 12.73
N ASP A 85 -0.68 -9.24 11.46
CA ASP A 85 -0.20 -8.25 10.50
C ASP A 85 -1.22 -7.12 10.43
N ILE A 86 -0.92 -6.00 11.10
CA ILE A 86 -1.87 -4.91 11.34
C ILE A 86 -1.21 -3.58 10.97
N THR A 87 -1.92 -2.76 10.21
CA THR A 87 -1.55 -1.36 9.96
C THR A 87 -2.66 -0.43 10.44
N ALA A 88 -2.31 0.58 11.22
CA ALA A 88 -3.25 1.56 11.75
C ALA A 88 -2.88 2.99 11.37
N PHE A 89 -3.90 3.79 11.09
CA PHE A 89 -3.80 5.20 10.70
C PHE A 89 -4.63 6.07 11.63
N LYS A 90 -4.04 7.16 12.14
CA LYS A 90 -4.78 8.21 12.85
C LYS A 90 -5.60 9.01 11.82
N ARG A 91 -6.89 9.22 12.13
CA ARG A 91 -7.83 9.93 11.24
C ARG A 91 -8.20 11.34 11.69
N ASN A 92 -7.70 11.78 12.85
CA ASN A 92 -7.96 13.10 13.42
C ASN A 92 -7.01 14.19 12.88
N ASN A 93 -6.86 14.25 11.58
CA ASN A 93 -6.04 15.23 10.87
C ASN A 93 -6.79 15.80 9.65
N VAL A 94 -6.22 16.84 9.02
CA VAL A 94 -6.85 17.53 7.90
C VAL A 94 -7.08 16.63 6.69
N ASP A 95 -6.21 15.64 6.45
CA ASP A 95 -6.30 14.74 5.28
C ASP A 95 -7.58 13.90 5.32
N PHE A 96 -8.06 13.55 6.52
CA PHE A 96 -9.28 12.78 6.72
C PHE A 96 -10.51 13.61 7.10
N SER A 97 -10.37 14.93 7.22
CA SER A 97 -11.47 15.81 7.59
C SER A 97 -12.67 15.64 6.65
N GLY A 98 -13.85 15.49 7.21
CA GLY A 98 -15.09 15.27 6.45
C GLY A 98 -15.30 13.85 5.92
N SER A 99 -14.41 12.89 6.21
CA SER A 99 -14.49 11.51 5.70
C SER A 99 -14.99 10.48 6.73
N ASP A 100 -15.51 10.93 7.87
CA ASP A 100 -15.91 10.05 9.00
C ASP A 100 -17.06 9.10 8.69
N TRP A 101 -17.88 9.44 7.72
CA TRP A 101 -19.01 8.63 7.28
C TRP A 101 -18.59 7.32 6.58
N ASP A 102 -17.38 7.24 5.99
CA ASP A 102 -16.82 6.01 5.44
C ASP A 102 -15.32 5.90 5.72
N PRO A 103 -14.94 5.44 6.92
CA PRO A 103 -13.54 5.31 7.33
C PRO A 103 -12.73 4.35 6.49
N VAL A 104 -13.35 3.34 5.89
CA VAL A 104 -12.67 2.36 5.04
C VAL A 104 -12.32 2.96 3.69
N ALA A 105 -13.29 3.60 3.03
CA ALA A 105 -13.05 4.25 1.75
C ALA A 105 -12.06 5.41 1.88
N SER A 106 -12.07 6.12 3.01
CA SER A 106 -11.15 7.24 3.26
C SER A 106 -9.68 6.84 3.21
N LEU A 107 -9.31 5.62 3.59
CA LEU A 107 -7.94 5.13 3.46
C LEU A 107 -7.44 5.17 2.02
N VAL A 108 -8.31 4.88 1.07
CA VAL A 108 -7.95 4.90 -0.37
C VAL A 108 -8.08 6.31 -0.95
N PHE A 109 -9.16 7.03 -0.62
CA PHE A 109 -9.42 8.35 -1.22
C PHE A 109 -8.56 9.46 -0.63
N CYS A 110 -8.33 9.46 0.68
CA CYS A 110 -7.52 10.49 1.35
C CYS A 110 -6.02 10.20 1.26
N GLY A 111 -5.62 8.95 1.05
CA GLY A 111 -4.24 8.56 0.79
C GLY A 111 -3.26 8.94 1.91
N PRO A 112 -3.38 8.40 3.12
CA PRO A 112 -2.47 8.73 4.21
C PRO A 112 -1.03 8.37 3.82
N GLY A 113 -0.11 9.31 4.00
CA GLY A 113 1.27 9.15 3.58
C GLY A 113 2.04 8.11 4.40
N LYS A 114 1.72 7.98 5.70
CA LYS A 114 2.43 7.08 6.63
C LYS A 114 1.47 6.41 7.59
N ALA A 115 1.75 5.14 7.91
CA ALA A 115 1.09 4.44 9.00
C ALA A 115 1.55 5.00 10.35
N ASN A 116 0.64 5.10 11.31
CA ASN A 116 0.98 5.44 12.69
C ASN A 116 1.50 4.23 13.44
N TYR A 117 0.93 3.06 13.18
CA TYR A 117 1.39 1.79 13.73
C TYR A 117 1.42 0.73 12.63
N THR A 118 2.47 -0.09 12.65
CA THR A 118 2.57 -1.31 11.86
C THR A 118 3.07 -2.43 12.74
N ILE A 119 2.32 -3.51 12.76
CA ILE A 119 2.62 -4.74 13.49
C ILE A 119 2.80 -5.83 12.45
N ILE A 120 3.86 -6.59 12.52
CA ILE A 120 4.14 -7.72 11.64
C ILE A 120 4.39 -8.95 12.49
N ASN A 121 3.58 -9.98 12.30
CA ASN A 121 3.62 -11.21 13.09
C ASN A 121 3.65 -10.94 14.61
N GLY A 122 2.84 -9.97 15.06
CA GLY A 122 2.75 -9.56 16.46
C GLY A 122 3.86 -8.62 16.97
N GLN A 123 4.87 -8.31 16.16
CA GLN A 123 5.94 -7.38 16.52
C GLN A 123 5.65 -5.96 16.02
N ILE A 124 5.79 -4.96 16.89
CA ILE A 124 5.60 -3.55 16.52
C ILE A 124 6.83 -3.08 15.74
N ILE A 125 6.65 -2.83 14.45
CA ILE A 125 7.69 -2.35 13.53
C ILE A 125 7.63 -0.83 13.36
N VAL A 126 6.42 -0.25 13.40
CA VAL A 126 6.20 1.20 13.39
C VAL A 126 5.39 1.57 14.62
N SER A 127 5.82 2.56 15.38
CA SER A 127 5.13 3.16 16.51
C SER A 127 5.14 4.67 16.37
N GLU A 128 3.96 5.31 16.49
CA GLU A 128 3.78 6.76 16.33
C GLU A 128 4.39 7.32 15.02
N GLY A 129 4.35 6.52 13.93
CA GLY A 129 4.90 6.90 12.64
C GLY A 129 6.42 6.79 12.51
N GLN A 130 7.10 6.22 13.51
CA GLN A 130 8.54 5.99 13.52
C GLN A 130 8.86 4.50 13.46
N LEU A 131 9.88 4.11 12.68
CA LEU A 131 10.41 2.75 12.71
C LEU A 131 11.04 2.46 14.06
N THR A 132 10.74 1.30 14.64
CA THR A 132 11.32 0.84 15.91
C THR A 132 12.61 0.06 15.73
N THR A 133 12.89 -0.39 14.50
CA THR A 133 13.98 -1.32 14.18
C THR A 133 15.23 -0.64 13.64
N ILE A 134 15.11 0.58 13.12
CA ILE A 134 16.20 1.31 12.46
C ILE A 134 16.17 2.78 12.89
N PRO A 135 17.33 3.37 13.25
CA PRO A 135 17.43 4.81 13.49
C PRO A 135 17.32 5.58 12.17
N MET A 136 16.15 6.18 11.92
CA MET A 136 15.80 6.81 10.64
C MET A 136 16.73 7.94 10.24
N GLU A 137 17.16 8.78 11.18
CA GLU A 137 18.08 9.90 10.88
C GLU A 137 19.39 9.40 10.28
N LYS A 138 19.98 8.34 10.87
CA LYS A 138 21.18 7.73 10.36
C LYS A 138 20.97 7.13 8.98
N LEU A 139 19.87 6.41 8.77
CA LEU A 139 19.53 5.82 7.48
C LEU A 139 19.39 6.88 6.38
N VAL A 140 18.65 7.97 6.66
CA VAL A 140 18.46 9.08 5.70
C VAL A 140 19.79 9.74 5.37
N HIS A 141 20.65 10.00 6.39
CA HIS A 141 21.97 10.58 6.18
C HIS A 141 22.84 9.71 5.26
N GLU A 142 22.96 8.41 5.56
CA GLU A 142 23.77 7.48 4.76
C GLU A 142 23.23 7.31 3.34
N HIS A 143 21.90 7.22 3.19
CA HIS A 143 21.27 7.11 1.88
C HIS A 143 21.51 8.35 1.00
N ASN A 144 21.39 9.55 1.57
CA ASN A 144 21.68 10.79 0.85
C ASN A 144 23.17 10.85 0.42
N LYS A 145 24.08 10.45 1.30
CA LYS A 145 25.52 10.38 0.99
C LYS A 145 25.79 9.43 -0.19
N LEU A 146 25.18 8.23 -0.16
CA LEU A 146 25.32 7.26 -1.25
C LEU A 146 24.76 7.79 -2.56
N SER A 147 23.59 8.43 -2.52
CA SER A 147 22.96 9.04 -3.70
C SER A 147 23.84 10.12 -4.33
N HIS A 148 24.40 11.02 -3.52
CA HIS A 148 25.35 12.03 -4.02
C HIS A 148 26.61 11.42 -4.64
N ASN A 149 27.15 10.36 -4.03
CA ASN A 149 28.32 9.67 -4.59
C ASN A 149 28.00 9.04 -5.96
N LEU A 150 26.83 8.42 -6.11
CA LEU A 150 26.42 7.82 -7.38
C LEU A 150 26.26 8.86 -8.50
N ILE A 151 25.70 10.04 -8.20
CA ILE A 151 25.59 11.12 -9.18
C ILE A 151 26.96 11.63 -9.59
N ASN A 152 27.88 11.82 -8.65
CA ASN A 152 29.23 12.32 -8.92
C ASN A 152 30.13 11.32 -9.63
N LEU A 153 29.79 10.03 -9.64
CA LEU A 153 30.51 9.01 -10.41
C LEU A 153 30.11 8.98 -11.90
N GLN A 154 29.03 9.68 -12.26
CA GLN A 154 28.51 9.76 -13.63
C GLN A 154 28.97 11.04 -14.37
N THR A 155 29.68 11.93 -13.67
CA THR A 155 30.30 13.14 -14.23
C THR A 155 31.79 12.96 -14.36
#